data_f39f6e5a2db8d37c7d1b9345fd69363b
#
_entry.id   f39f6e5a2db8d37c7d1b9345fd69363b
#
_cell.length_a   1.000
_cell.length_b   1.000
_cell.length_c   1.000
_cell.angle_alpha   90.00
_cell.angle_beta   90.00
_cell.angle_gamma   90.00
#
_symmetry.space_group_name_H-M   'P 1'
#
loop_
_entity.id
_entity.type
_entity.pdbx_description
1 polymer ?
#
loop_
_entity_poly.entity_id
_entity_poly.type
_entity_poly.pdbx_seq_one_letter_code
_entity_poly.pdbx_strand_id
1 'polypeptide(L)'
;MDQRCAPDVVVKYANFLKRSMPGIKKVFIFGSYAKGTYGENSDMDIAVVFERVPDAFEMQVELMKLRRKFDTRIEPHPIREADFNSSNPFAREVLSSGYEV
;
A
#
# COMPACT_ATOMS: atom_id res chain seq x y z
N MET A 1 12.32 -17.55 11.62
CA MET A 1 11.52 -16.36 11.86
C MET A 1 11.56 -15.44 10.65
N ASP A 2 10.42 -14.94 10.29
CA ASP A 2 10.34 -14.01 9.17
C ASP A 2 10.87 -12.65 9.59
N GLN A 3 11.87 -12.17 8.86
CA GLN A 3 12.50 -10.88 9.16
C GLN A 3 12.10 -9.80 8.17
N ARG A 4 10.92 -9.95 7.55
CA ARG A 4 10.48 -8.95 6.61
C ARG A 4 10.22 -7.62 7.32
N CYS A 5 10.94 -6.59 6.88
CA CYS A 5 10.78 -5.24 7.40
C CYS A 5 10.51 -4.32 6.23
N ALA A 6 9.45 -3.55 6.31
CA ALA A 6 9.18 -2.54 5.31
C ALA A 6 10.24 -1.44 5.42
N PRO A 7 10.63 -0.80 4.31
CA PRO A 7 11.50 0.36 4.38
C PRO A 7 10.94 1.42 5.31
N ASP A 8 11.82 2.11 6.03
CA ASP A 8 11.39 3.14 6.99
C ASP A 8 10.46 4.16 6.37
N VAL A 9 10.73 4.56 5.14
CA VAL A 9 9.93 5.57 4.46
C VAL A 9 8.51 5.07 4.21
N VAL A 10 8.35 3.77 3.95
CA VAL A 10 7.03 3.16 3.76
C VAL A 10 6.27 3.14 5.08
N VAL A 11 6.95 2.78 6.16
CA VAL A 11 6.33 2.77 7.49
C VAL A 11 5.86 4.17 7.87
N LYS A 12 6.69 5.18 7.62
CA LYS A 12 6.33 6.57 7.91
C LYS A 12 5.15 7.04 7.09
N TYR A 13 5.13 6.69 5.80
CA TYR A 13 4.04 7.04 4.91
C TYR A 13 2.75 6.38 5.37
N ALA A 14 2.80 5.08 5.68
CA ALA A 14 1.63 4.34 6.15
C ALA A 14 1.07 4.94 7.43
N ASN A 15 1.94 5.27 8.38
CA ASN A 15 1.52 5.87 9.64
C ASN A 15 0.90 7.25 9.42
N PHE A 16 1.48 8.03 8.52
CA PHE A 16 0.95 9.34 8.17
C PHE A 16 -0.46 9.20 7.59
N LEU A 17 -0.64 8.26 6.66
CA LEU A 17 -1.96 8.03 6.05
C LEU A 17 -2.99 7.62 7.09
N LYS A 18 -2.63 6.70 7.97
CA LYS A 18 -3.55 6.21 9.00
C LYS A 18 -4.02 7.32 9.92
N ARG A 19 -3.15 8.31 10.18
CA ARG A 19 -3.51 9.46 11.02
C ARG A 19 -4.30 10.51 10.26
N SER A 20 -4.02 10.67 8.95
CA SER A 20 -4.55 11.78 8.17
C SER A 20 -5.82 11.46 7.42
N MET A 21 -6.05 10.21 7.09
CA MET A 21 -7.19 9.79 6.26
C MET A 21 -8.05 8.81 7.03
N PRO A 22 -9.20 9.27 7.53
CA PRO A 22 -10.13 8.36 8.21
C PRO A 22 -10.66 7.33 7.22
N GLY A 23 -10.97 6.16 7.72
CA GLY A 23 -11.50 5.09 6.87
C GLY A 23 -10.46 4.10 6.39
N ILE A 24 -9.17 4.36 6.61
CA ILE A 24 -8.14 3.38 6.28
C ILE A 24 -8.22 2.24 7.28
N LYS A 25 -8.33 1.02 6.76
CA LYS A 25 -8.41 -0.18 7.57
C LYS A 25 -7.07 -0.88 7.70
N LYS A 26 -6.33 -0.99 6.59
CA LYS A 26 -5.05 -1.68 6.58
C LYS A 26 -4.17 -1.10 5.48
N VAL A 27 -2.87 -1.25 5.66
CA VAL A 27 -1.88 -0.90 4.64
C VAL A 27 -0.94 -2.08 4.49
N PHE A 28 -0.73 -2.52 3.26
CA PHE A 28 0.17 -3.63 2.95
C PHE A 28 1.26 -3.18 2.01
N ILE A 29 2.46 -3.75 2.14
CA ILE A 29 3.48 -3.64 1.10
C ILE A 29 3.43 -4.94 0.31
N PHE A 30 3.58 -4.86 -1.02
CA PHE A 30 3.57 -6.04 -1.88
C PHE A 30 4.48 -5.79 -3.06
N GLY A 31 4.50 -6.71 -4.03
CA GLY A 31 5.36 -6.58 -5.19
C GLY A 31 6.80 -6.93 -4.87
N SER A 32 7.74 -6.34 -5.62
CA SER A 32 9.14 -6.73 -5.53
C SER A 32 9.76 -6.50 -4.15
N TYR A 33 9.37 -5.44 -3.45
CA TYR A 33 9.89 -5.20 -2.11
C TYR A 33 9.46 -6.27 -1.12
N ALA A 34 8.20 -6.70 -1.21
CA ALA A 34 7.71 -7.76 -0.33
C ALA A 34 8.35 -9.11 -0.64
N LYS A 35 8.64 -9.35 -1.92
CA LYS A 35 9.25 -10.61 -2.37
C LYS A 35 10.76 -10.65 -2.21
N GLY A 36 11.38 -9.50 -1.93
CA GLY A 36 12.83 -9.43 -1.81
C GLY A 36 13.57 -9.39 -3.14
N THR A 37 12.86 -9.12 -4.23
CA THR A 37 13.46 -9.08 -5.58
C THR A 37 13.66 -7.67 -6.10
N TYR A 38 13.63 -6.69 -5.21
CA TYR A 38 13.73 -5.29 -5.62
C TYR A 38 15.18 -4.92 -5.97
N GLY A 39 15.29 -3.89 -6.83
CA GLY A 39 16.56 -3.26 -7.15
C GLY A 39 16.52 -1.80 -6.73
N GLU A 40 17.56 -1.05 -7.10
CA GLU A 40 17.72 0.35 -6.68
C GLU A 40 16.56 1.25 -7.07
N ASN A 41 15.99 1.01 -8.25
CA ASN A 41 14.94 1.87 -8.78
C ASN A 41 13.57 1.21 -8.78
N SER A 42 13.42 0.14 -8.01
CA SER A 42 12.11 -0.54 -7.93
C SER A 42 11.09 0.33 -7.22
N ASP A 43 9.85 0.28 -7.71
CA ASP A 43 8.73 0.92 -7.04
C ASP A 43 8.40 0.16 -5.77
N MET A 44 7.90 0.90 -4.79
CA MET A 44 7.45 0.30 -3.53
C MET A 44 5.92 0.24 -3.59
N ASP A 45 5.39 -0.92 -3.98
CA ASP A 45 3.95 -1.10 -4.15
C ASP A 45 3.25 -1.25 -2.80
N ILE A 46 2.24 -0.42 -2.60
CA ILE A 46 1.49 -0.38 -1.34
C ILE A 46 0.01 -0.46 -1.64
N ALA A 47 -0.67 -1.38 -0.96
CA ALA A 47 -2.13 -1.47 -1.02
C ALA A 47 -2.69 -0.76 0.20
N VAL A 48 -3.60 0.18 -0.03
CA VAL A 48 -4.24 0.93 1.04
C VAL A 48 -5.71 0.52 1.06
N VAL A 49 -6.10 -0.21 2.10
CA VAL A 49 -7.46 -0.74 2.22
C VAL A 49 -8.31 0.26 2.97
N PHE A 50 -9.35 0.74 2.31
CA PHE A 50 -10.30 1.71 2.87
C PHE A 50 -11.64 1.06 3.11
N GLU A 51 -12.37 1.56 4.08
CA GLU A 51 -13.74 1.15 4.29
C GLU A 51 -14.58 1.46 3.05
N ARG A 52 -14.39 2.65 2.47
CA ARG A 52 -15.11 3.09 1.28
C ARG A 52 -14.17 3.81 0.33
N VAL A 53 -14.41 3.62 -0.96
CA VAL A 53 -13.67 4.33 -2.01
C VAL A 53 -14.72 4.89 -2.97
N PRO A 54 -15.28 6.08 -2.65
CA PRO A 54 -16.33 6.66 -3.52
C PRO A 54 -15.83 6.98 -4.92
N ASP A 55 -14.59 7.42 -5.05
CA ASP A 55 -13.98 7.73 -6.34
C ASP A 55 -12.55 7.23 -6.32
N ALA A 56 -12.31 6.10 -7.00
CA ALA A 56 -10.99 5.45 -6.99
C ALA A 56 -9.91 6.33 -7.62
N PHE A 57 -10.25 7.07 -8.66
CA PHE A 57 -9.29 7.93 -9.33
C PHE A 57 -8.84 9.07 -8.42
N GLU A 58 -9.80 9.77 -7.80
CA GLU A 58 -9.47 10.86 -6.89
C GLU A 58 -8.68 10.37 -5.70
N MET A 59 -9.03 9.20 -5.17
CA MET A 59 -8.30 8.60 -4.05
C MET A 59 -6.86 8.31 -4.44
N GLN A 60 -6.67 7.74 -5.64
CA GLN A 60 -5.33 7.46 -6.16
C GLN A 60 -4.51 8.74 -6.27
N VAL A 61 -5.10 9.79 -6.83
CA VAL A 61 -4.42 11.07 -6.99
C VAL A 61 -4.01 11.64 -5.64
N GLU A 62 -4.91 11.59 -4.66
CA GLU A 62 -4.62 12.12 -3.32
C GLU A 62 -3.45 11.37 -2.68
N LEU A 63 -3.47 10.04 -2.75
CA LEU A 63 -2.39 9.23 -2.21
C LEU A 63 -1.06 9.53 -2.89
N MET A 64 -1.10 9.72 -4.22
CA MET A 64 0.10 10.05 -4.99
C MET A 64 0.66 11.42 -4.62
N LYS A 65 -0.20 12.39 -4.32
CA LYS A 65 0.25 13.70 -3.89
C LYS A 65 0.97 13.62 -2.54
N LEU A 66 0.43 12.85 -1.63
CA LEU A 66 0.97 12.74 -0.28
C LEU A 66 2.32 12.03 -0.25
N ARG A 67 2.57 11.11 -1.18
CA ARG A 67 3.84 10.38 -1.21
C ARG A 67 5.05 11.28 -1.43
N ARG A 68 4.84 12.47 -2.01
CA ARG A 68 5.94 13.39 -2.31
C ARG A 68 6.72 13.80 -1.06
N LYS A 69 6.07 13.78 0.09
CA LYS A 69 6.72 14.13 1.36
C LYS A 69 7.62 13.01 1.87
N PHE A 70 7.55 11.85 1.26
CA PHE A 70 8.26 10.66 1.71
C PHE A 70 9.20 10.14 0.62
N ASP A 71 8.65 9.51 -0.40
CA ASP A 71 9.46 8.95 -1.48
C ASP A 71 8.58 8.77 -2.72
N THR A 72 9.01 9.32 -3.84
CA THR A 72 8.23 9.25 -5.06
C THR A 72 8.21 7.85 -5.67
N ARG A 73 9.02 6.92 -5.16
CA ARG A 73 8.97 5.52 -5.60
C ARG A 73 7.80 4.76 -4.99
N ILE A 74 7.13 5.35 -4.00
CA ILE A 74 5.95 4.72 -3.41
C ILE A 74 4.82 4.73 -4.43
N GLU A 75 4.24 3.56 -4.69
CA GLU A 75 3.12 3.38 -5.62
C GLU A 75 1.90 2.92 -4.82
N PRO A 76 1.07 3.86 -4.37
CA PRO A 76 -0.11 3.49 -3.58
C PRO A 76 -1.27 3.05 -4.46
N HIS A 77 -1.97 2.01 -4.03
CA HIS A 77 -3.12 1.45 -4.73
C HIS A 77 -4.29 1.36 -3.75
N PRO A 78 -5.31 2.20 -3.90
CA PRO A 78 -6.46 2.13 -3.01
C PRO A 78 -7.39 0.98 -3.40
N ILE A 79 -7.98 0.35 -2.40
CA ILE A 79 -8.96 -0.72 -2.63
C ILE A 79 -9.98 -0.70 -1.49
N ARG A 80 -11.26 -0.96 -1.81
CA ARG A 80 -12.29 -1.05 -0.79
C ARG A 80 -12.12 -2.32 0.02
N GLU A 81 -12.41 -2.24 1.29
CA GLU A 81 -12.39 -3.43 2.15
C GLU A 81 -13.27 -4.54 1.58
N ALA A 82 -14.44 -4.19 1.04
CA ALA A 82 -15.36 -5.15 0.48
C ALA A 82 -14.77 -5.93 -0.72
N ASP A 83 -13.81 -5.33 -1.42
CA ASP A 83 -13.16 -5.97 -2.57
C ASP A 83 -11.85 -6.66 -2.18
N PHE A 84 -11.42 -6.51 -0.95
CA PHE A 84 -10.12 -7.03 -0.51
C PHE A 84 -10.28 -8.47 -0.01
N ASN A 85 -10.45 -9.38 -0.97
CA ASN A 85 -10.65 -10.80 -0.68
C ASN A 85 -10.08 -11.64 -1.82
N SER A 86 -10.05 -12.96 -1.64
CA SER A 86 -9.37 -13.87 -2.55
C SER A 86 -10.01 -13.98 -3.93
N SER A 87 -11.22 -13.47 -4.11
CA SER A 87 -11.84 -13.48 -5.44
C SER A 87 -11.39 -12.32 -6.31
N ASN A 88 -10.72 -11.33 -5.73
CA ASN A 88 -10.18 -10.19 -6.45
C ASN A 88 -8.72 -10.47 -6.79
N PRO A 89 -8.32 -10.48 -8.07
CA PRO A 89 -6.94 -10.81 -8.45
C PRO A 89 -5.89 -9.92 -7.79
N PHE A 90 -6.17 -8.63 -7.66
CA PHE A 90 -5.25 -7.70 -7.02
C PHE A 90 -5.09 -8.04 -5.52
N ALA A 91 -6.21 -8.24 -4.83
CA ALA A 91 -6.18 -8.58 -3.42
C ALA A 91 -5.47 -9.91 -3.19
N ARG A 92 -5.68 -10.87 -4.11
CA ARG A 92 -5.03 -12.17 -4.02
C ARG A 92 -3.51 -12.04 -4.11
N GLU A 93 -3.03 -11.16 -5.00
CA GLU A 93 -1.60 -10.89 -5.12
C GLU A 93 -1.05 -10.33 -3.80
N VAL A 94 -1.74 -9.34 -3.23
CA VAL A 94 -1.32 -8.71 -1.99
C VAL A 94 -1.30 -9.71 -0.84
N LEU A 95 -2.37 -10.50 -0.73
CA LEU A 95 -2.51 -11.47 0.36
C LEU A 95 -1.50 -12.61 0.26
N SER A 96 -1.11 -13.00 -0.96
CA SER A 96 -0.20 -14.14 -1.13
C SER A 96 1.26 -13.78 -0.94
N SER A 97 1.68 -12.59 -1.35
CA SER A 97 3.10 -12.23 -1.31
C SER A 97 3.42 -10.98 -0.49
N GLY A 98 2.41 -10.23 -0.10
CA GLY A 98 2.62 -9.01 0.67
C GLY A 98 2.53 -9.24 2.17
N TYR A 99 2.76 -8.16 2.91
CA TYR A 99 2.59 -8.21 4.36
C TYR A 99 2.13 -6.86 4.86
N GLU A 100 1.46 -6.87 5.99
CA GLU A 100 0.88 -5.66 6.57
C GLU A 100 1.95 -4.77 7.20
N VAL A 101 1.77 -3.47 7.05
CA VAL A 101 2.68 -2.48 7.61
C VAL A 101 2.08 -1.83 8.85
#